data_d4b37c8f8e0fe11c89b73db3f42e4b54
#
_entry.id   d4b37c8f8e0fe11c89b73db3f42e4b54
#
_cell.length_a   1.000
_cell.length_b   1.000
_cell.length_c   1.000
_cell.angle_alpha   90.00
_cell.angle_beta   90.00
_cell.angle_gamma   90.00
#
_symmetry.space_group_name_H-M   'P 1'
#
loop_
_entity.id
_entity.type
_entity.pdbx_description
1 polymer ?
#
loop_
_entity_poly.entity_id
_entity_poly.type
_entity_poly.pdbx_seq_one_letter_code
_entity_poly.pdbx_strand_id
1 'polypeptide(L)'
;LPGRLMLITGDQPLSLSRNGGAIRDAFWNRLKNVDSENDPGGLLNGLSRAGKIIRTPTVTLASGQVHYLIKGKAAVYAAISQNLFAGPLHGTLAKTVEAKSDAPQWIGHNLKRYVGQRVHFEISPVGDAPFELLQVIDGGTPKQELGEKKSVARKELHQALNDLDDGRLEARHVPHIAWLLKLGKVNLPDELLKSWQSALEDLAKEARWESRLAVSWWGGTGVDEHILERGSPQSPGERVGRNLPELLAMAPLQNRSPGRLELARKLTEKDHPLTSRVMVNRIWHQLFGRGIVPTPDNFGWLGQRPSHPELLDYLAVEFEKKHSYSIKSLIERIVLTKTFGMSSAAACAEKDPDNRWLHRMPMRRLEAEAIRDSALAISGRLDRTVGGKSIPVHLTEFVVGRGKPTKSGPLDGAGRRSIYTALRRNFIPTLMLTFDFPAPFTTVGKRDVTNVAGQSLALMNDRFLYEQSSLWAGRIIKEQVSAPQRIRQMYAEAFARPPSDGELASCLEALTAFTGLYGGDSNGHEAWRDLCHSFYSMTDFIYLK
;
A
#
# COMPACT_ATOMS: atom_id res chain seq x y z
N LEU A 1 -31.37 13.09 -10.05
CA LEU A 1 -31.68 12.88 -8.64
C LEU A 1 -30.52 12.21 -7.92
N PRO A 2 -30.06 12.74 -6.82
CA PRO A 2 -29.10 12.08 -5.98
C PRO A 2 -29.84 11.00 -5.17
N GLY A 3 -29.97 9.82 -5.72
CA GLY A 3 -30.70 8.81 -5.01
C GLY A 3 -30.74 7.53 -5.73
N ARG A 4 -31.44 6.82 -6.12
CA ARG A 4 -31.44 5.49 -6.71
C ARG A 4 -31.69 5.59 -8.22
N LEU A 5 -30.66 5.47 -9.03
CA LEU A 5 -30.86 5.12 -10.41
C LEU A 5 -31.14 3.61 -10.47
N MET A 6 -32.25 3.21 -11.03
CA MET A 6 -32.51 1.81 -11.31
C MET A 6 -32.10 1.52 -12.76
N LEU A 7 -31.18 0.60 -12.91
CA LEU A 7 -30.85 0.01 -14.21
C LEU A 7 -31.72 -1.20 -14.45
N ILE A 8 -32.26 -1.29 -15.64
CA ILE A 8 -32.98 -2.47 -16.07
C ILE A 8 -32.17 -3.11 -17.20
N THR A 9 -31.67 -4.32 -16.93
CA THR A 9 -31.15 -5.20 -17.97
C THR A 9 -32.03 -6.42 -17.99
N GLY A 10 -32.71 -6.65 -19.10
CA GLY A 10 -33.74 -7.68 -19.20
C GLY A 10 -34.86 -7.44 -18.17
N ASP A 11 -35.39 -8.51 -17.59
CA ASP A 11 -36.55 -8.45 -16.69
C ASP A 11 -36.17 -8.13 -15.20
N GLN A 12 -34.93 -7.86 -14.90
CA GLN A 12 -34.50 -7.62 -13.52
C GLN A 12 -34.03 -6.19 -13.28
N PRO A 13 -34.58 -5.49 -12.26
CA PRO A 13 -34.12 -4.17 -11.86
C PRO A 13 -32.73 -4.24 -11.22
N LEU A 14 -31.80 -3.43 -11.73
CA LEU A 14 -30.48 -3.27 -11.16
C LEU A 14 -30.42 -2.03 -10.27
N SER A 15 -30.01 -2.20 -9.02
CA SER A 15 -29.72 -1.07 -8.15
C SER A 15 -28.32 -0.54 -8.43
N LEU A 16 -28.20 0.77 -8.67
CA LEU A 16 -26.92 1.43 -8.74
C LEU A 16 -26.33 1.62 -7.35
N SER A 17 -25.14 1.09 -7.15
CA SER A 17 -24.35 1.49 -5.99
C SER A 17 -23.71 2.85 -6.25
N ARG A 18 -24.00 3.83 -5.42
CA ARG A 18 -23.50 5.21 -5.52
C ARG A 18 -22.03 5.35 -5.12
N ASN A 19 -21.43 4.36 -4.55
CA ASN A 19 -20.19 4.47 -3.84
C ASN A 19 -19.14 3.51 -4.37
N GLY A 20 -18.30 4.02 -5.25
CA GLY A 20 -16.92 3.62 -5.16
C GLY A 20 -16.34 4.39 -3.97
N GLY A 21 -15.97 3.74 -2.88
CA GLY A 21 -15.25 4.24 -1.72
C GLY A 21 -15.47 5.70 -1.35
N ALA A 22 -14.86 6.28 -0.57
CA ALA A 22 -14.52 7.66 -0.17
C ALA A 22 -15.41 8.87 -0.56
N ILE A 23 -16.61 8.71 -1.13
CA ILE A 23 -17.47 9.86 -1.51
C ILE A 23 -17.92 10.71 -0.30
N ARG A 24 -17.91 10.15 0.88
CA ARG A 24 -18.34 10.82 2.11
C ARG A 24 -17.22 11.44 2.92
N ASP A 25 -15.98 11.19 2.57
CA ASP A 25 -14.83 11.81 3.24
C ASP A 25 -14.42 13.06 2.47
N ALA A 26 -14.45 14.19 3.14
CA ALA A 26 -14.11 15.48 2.54
C ALA A 26 -12.67 15.52 2.01
N PHE A 27 -11.75 14.75 2.60
CA PHE A 27 -10.40 14.59 2.11
C PHE A 27 -10.38 13.98 0.70
N TRP A 28 -11.14 12.90 0.49
CA TRP A 28 -11.21 12.21 -0.79
C TRP A 28 -12.03 12.95 -1.85
N ASN A 29 -13.01 13.76 -1.45
CA ASN A 29 -13.75 14.63 -2.36
C ASN A 29 -12.88 15.75 -2.98
N ARG A 30 -11.74 16.05 -2.38
CA ARG A 30 -10.76 17.03 -2.87
C ARG A 30 -9.63 16.41 -3.69
N LEU A 31 -9.60 15.10 -3.86
CA LEU A 31 -8.63 14.47 -4.76
C LEU A 31 -8.91 14.95 -6.19
N LYS A 32 -7.97 15.75 -6.70
CA LYS A 32 -7.96 16.15 -8.10
C LYS A 32 -7.61 14.96 -8.96
N ASN A 33 -8.10 14.96 -10.20
CA ASN A 33 -7.55 14.09 -11.22
C ASN A 33 -6.04 14.32 -11.31
N VAL A 34 -5.30 13.24 -11.38
CA VAL A 34 -3.85 13.30 -11.47
C VAL A 34 -3.45 13.02 -12.90
N ASP A 35 -2.62 13.92 -13.44
CA ASP A 35 -2.19 13.89 -14.82
C ASP A 35 -0.93 13.07 -15.04
N SER A 36 -0.31 12.57 -13.96
CA SER A 36 0.95 11.85 -14.02
C SER A 36 1.00 10.62 -13.13
N GLU A 37 1.89 9.68 -13.45
CA GLU A 37 2.20 8.49 -12.66
C GLU A 37 2.76 8.82 -11.25
N ASN A 38 3.15 10.06 -11.02
CA ASN A 38 3.75 10.52 -9.77
C ASN A 38 2.71 10.90 -8.73
N ASP A 39 1.48 11.07 -9.14
CA ASP A 39 0.40 11.41 -8.26
C ASP A 39 -0.44 10.17 -7.94
N PRO A 40 -0.70 9.87 -6.66
CA PRO A 40 -1.58 8.79 -6.30
C PRO A 40 -3.01 9.15 -6.68
N GLY A 41 -3.51 8.60 -7.71
CA GLY A 41 -4.89 8.82 -8.03
C GLY A 41 -5.29 8.22 -9.35
N GLY A 42 -6.31 7.77 -9.44
CA GLY A 42 -7.09 7.01 -10.26
C GLY A 42 -7.27 7.42 -11.72
N LEU A 43 -6.34 7.98 -12.43
CA LEU A 43 -6.41 8.14 -13.87
C LEU A 43 -5.91 6.89 -14.58
N LEU A 44 -6.82 6.19 -15.22
CA LEU A 44 -6.49 5.22 -16.26
C LEU A 44 -6.91 5.84 -17.60
N ASN A 45 -5.94 6.27 -18.39
CA ASN A 45 -6.15 6.81 -19.73
C ASN A 45 -7.19 7.95 -19.79
N GLY A 46 -7.09 8.92 -18.89
CA GLY A 46 -8.03 10.04 -18.80
C GLY A 46 -9.33 9.73 -18.05
N LEU A 47 -9.53 8.52 -17.56
CA LEU A 47 -10.69 8.15 -16.74
C LEU A 47 -10.40 8.39 -15.26
N SER A 48 -11.14 9.33 -14.66
CA SER A 48 -11.13 9.50 -13.20
C SER A 48 -11.84 8.31 -12.56
N ARG A 49 -11.13 7.55 -11.75
CA ARG A 49 -11.69 6.43 -10.97
C ARG A 49 -11.89 6.76 -9.50
N ALA A 50 -11.50 7.93 -9.06
CA ALA A 50 -11.64 8.37 -7.69
C ALA A 50 -12.88 9.25 -7.50
N GLY A 51 -13.79 8.86 -6.64
CA GLY A 51 -14.82 9.71 -6.07
C GLY A 51 -16.08 9.98 -6.90
N LYS A 52 -16.04 9.95 -8.22
CA LYS A 52 -17.18 10.29 -9.10
C LYS A 52 -17.58 9.14 -10.04
N ILE A 53 -17.48 7.90 -9.59
CA ILE A 53 -17.78 6.72 -10.42
C ILE A 53 -19.15 6.15 -10.05
N ILE A 54 -19.99 5.95 -11.06
CA ILE A 54 -21.18 5.11 -10.96
C ILE A 54 -20.77 3.71 -11.37
N ARG A 55 -20.94 2.75 -10.48
CA ARG A 55 -20.68 1.34 -10.76
C ARG A 55 -22.02 0.58 -10.80
N THR A 56 -22.22 -0.20 -11.87
CA THR A 56 -23.37 -1.09 -11.95
C THR A 56 -23.11 -2.39 -11.20
N PRO A 57 -24.14 -3.13 -10.80
CA PRO A 57 -24.01 -4.54 -10.47
C PRO A 57 -23.41 -5.34 -11.62
N THR A 58 -22.84 -6.49 -11.31
CA THR A 58 -22.30 -7.40 -12.32
C THR A 58 -23.45 -8.17 -12.96
N VAL A 59 -23.49 -8.16 -14.28
CA VAL A 59 -24.49 -8.88 -15.10
C VAL A 59 -23.78 -9.72 -16.14
N THR A 60 -24.47 -10.74 -16.66
CA THR A 60 -24.00 -11.51 -17.82
C THR A 60 -24.50 -10.86 -19.10
N LEU A 61 -23.60 -10.56 -20.02
CA LEU A 61 -23.99 -9.98 -21.32
C LEU A 61 -24.76 -11.01 -22.15
N ALA A 62 -25.99 -10.65 -22.49
CA ALA A 62 -26.85 -11.49 -23.31
C ALA A 62 -26.67 -11.22 -24.81
N SER A 63 -26.69 -9.97 -25.22
CA SER A 63 -26.54 -9.58 -26.64
C SER A 63 -25.20 -8.92 -26.95
N GLY A 64 -24.58 -8.31 -25.95
CA GLY A 64 -23.38 -7.49 -26.12
C GLY A 64 -23.60 -6.20 -26.91
N GLN A 65 -24.85 -5.84 -27.21
CA GLN A 65 -25.22 -4.53 -27.73
C GLN A 65 -25.79 -3.67 -26.60
N VAL A 66 -24.89 -3.01 -25.87
CA VAL A 66 -25.26 -2.20 -24.72
C VAL A 66 -25.62 -0.78 -25.17
N HIS A 67 -26.67 -0.23 -24.62
CA HIS A 67 -27.10 1.15 -24.88
C HIS A 67 -27.22 1.88 -23.52
N TYR A 68 -26.75 3.12 -23.51
CA TYR A 68 -26.83 4.02 -22.38
C TYR A 68 -27.75 5.18 -22.72
N LEU A 69 -28.77 5.41 -21.90
CA LEU A 69 -29.57 6.65 -21.98
C LEU A 69 -28.92 7.68 -21.05
N ILE A 70 -28.31 8.69 -21.62
CA ILE A 70 -27.52 9.67 -20.91
C ILE A 70 -27.90 11.11 -21.26
N LYS A 71 -27.52 12.01 -20.38
CA LYS A 71 -27.43 13.46 -20.56
C LYS A 71 -26.04 13.94 -20.24
N GLY A 72 -25.44 14.81 -21.05
CA GLY A 72 -24.07 15.25 -20.87
C GLY A 72 -23.03 14.25 -21.40
N LYS A 73 -21.82 14.26 -20.82
CA LYS A 73 -20.66 13.50 -21.29
C LYS A 73 -20.06 12.64 -20.19
N ALA A 74 -19.82 11.38 -20.49
CA ALA A 74 -19.15 10.47 -19.56
C ALA A 74 -18.20 9.51 -20.27
N ALA A 75 -17.27 8.98 -19.51
CA ALA A 75 -16.44 7.86 -19.89
C ALA A 75 -17.00 6.59 -19.25
N VAL A 76 -17.20 5.57 -20.06
CA VAL A 76 -17.72 4.27 -19.66
C VAL A 76 -16.64 3.23 -19.82
N TYR A 77 -16.42 2.44 -18.77
CA TYR A 77 -15.59 1.26 -18.80
C TYR A 77 -16.42 0.01 -18.52
N ALA A 78 -16.37 -0.95 -19.43
CA ALA A 78 -16.94 -2.27 -19.24
C ALA A 78 -15.89 -3.19 -18.61
N ALA A 79 -16.00 -3.42 -17.31
CA ALA A 79 -15.10 -4.31 -16.58
C ALA A 79 -15.59 -5.75 -16.72
N ILE A 80 -14.91 -6.52 -17.54
CA ILE A 80 -15.18 -7.96 -17.71
C ILE A 80 -14.55 -8.73 -16.53
N SER A 81 -15.26 -9.67 -15.97
CA SER A 81 -15.08 -10.24 -14.63
C SER A 81 -13.68 -10.70 -14.24
N GLN A 82 -12.80 -10.99 -15.16
CA GLN A 82 -11.44 -11.43 -14.85
C GLN A 82 -10.34 -10.60 -15.53
N ASN A 83 -10.70 -9.61 -16.30
CA ASN A 83 -9.72 -8.75 -16.94
C ASN A 83 -9.37 -7.59 -16.02
N LEU A 84 -8.35 -7.80 -15.19
CA LEU A 84 -7.70 -6.74 -14.46
C LEU A 84 -6.82 -5.96 -15.43
N PHE A 85 -7.21 -4.74 -15.77
CA PHE A 85 -6.36 -3.87 -16.56
C PHE A 85 -5.38 -3.12 -15.66
N ALA A 86 -4.13 -3.53 -15.74
CA ALA A 86 -3.00 -2.73 -15.31
C ALA A 86 -2.49 -1.97 -16.55
N GLY A 87 -2.98 -0.75 -16.76
CA GLY A 87 -2.53 0.06 -17.89
C GLY A 87 -3.65 0.83 -18.58
N PRO A 88 -3.36 1.51 -19.70
CA PRO A 88 -4.34 2.30 -20.39
C PRO A 88 -5.51 1.44 -20.88
N LEU A 89 -6.73 1.89 -20.54
CA LEU A 89 -7.96 1.29 -21.04
C LEU A 89 -8.13 1.66 -22.51
N HIS A 90 -8.15 0.67 -23.37
CA HIS A 90 -8.36 0.91 -24.78
C HIS A 90 -9.20 -0.20 -25.44
N GLY A 91 -9.47 -0.01 -26.72
CA GLY A 91 -10.30 -0.91 -27.48
C GLY A 91 -11.78 -0.77 -27.14
N THR A 92 -12.49 -1.88 -27.26
CA THR A 92 -13.94 -1.90 -27.13
C THR A 92 -14.44 -1.80 -25.69
N LEU A 93 -13.59 -1.94 -24.69
CA LEU A 93 -13.99 -1.93 -23.28
C LEU A 93 -14.15 -0.51 -22.72
N ALA A 94 -13.46 0.47 -23.28
CA ALA A 94 -13.58 1.87 -22.86
C ALA A 94 -14.24 2.71 -23.97
N LYS A 95 -15.25 3.47 -23.61
CA LYS A 95 -15.96 4.34 -24.52
C LYS A 95 -16.33 5.66 -23.87
N THR A 96 -16.04 6.77 -24.56
CA THR A 96 -16.63 8.06 -24.21
C THR A 96 -18.01 8.14 -24.84
N VAL A 97 -19.01 8.46 -24.03
CA VAL A 97 -20.41 8.63 -24.42
C VAL A 97 -20.79 10.10 -24.20
N GLU A 98 -21.45 10.69 -25.19
CA GLU A 98 -21.77 12.11 -25.16
C GLU A 98 -23.13 12.34 -25.81
N ALA A 99 -24.04 12.97 -25.06
CA ALA A 99 -25.32 13.44 -25.63
C ALA A 99 -25.07 14.78 -26.33
N LYS A 100 -25.55 14.86 -27.60
CA LYS A 100 -25.36 16.05 -28.46
C LYS A 100 -26.34 17.19 -28.16
N SER A 101 -27.28 16.97 -27.24
CA SER A 101 -28.31 17.95 -26.86
C SER A 101 -28.59 17.81 -25.35
N ASP A 102 -29.31 18.81 -24.81
CA ASP A 102 -29.78 18.77 -23.40
C ASP A 102 -30.87 17.71 -23.16
N ALA A 103 -31.41 17.09 -24.18
CA ALA A 103 -32.32 15.97 -24.05
C ALA A 103 -31.55 14.65 -23.87
N PRO A 104 -32.09 13.68 -23.10
CA PRO A 104 -31.49 12.37 -22.97
C PRO A 104 -31.36 11.66 -24.32
N GLN A 105 -30.19 11.07 -24.58
CA GLN A 105 -29.93 10.36 -25.85
C GLN A 105 -29.41 8.95 -25.56
N TRP A 106 -29.83 8.01 -26.44
CA TRP A 106 -29.32 6.66 -26.43
C TRP A 106 -28.00 6.55 -27.18
N ILE A 107 -26.98 6.00 -26.54
CA ILE A 107 -25.66 5.80 -27.13
C ILE A 107 -25.27 4.33 -27.02
N GLY A 108 -25.03 3.70 -28.17
CA GLY A 108 -24.70 2.29 -28.25
C GLY A 108 -23.23 2.00 -27.95
N HIS A 109 -22.97 0.84 -27.38
CA HIS A 109 -21.63 0.31 -27.08
C HIS A 109 -21.56 -1.16 -27.53
N ASN A 110 -20.70 -1.45 -28.49
CA ASN A 110 -20.59 -2.80 -29.05
C ASN A 110 -19.62 -3.66 -28.19
N LEU A 111 -20.20 -4.59 -27.49
CA LEU A 111 -19.49 -5.56 -26.63
C LEU A 111 -19.79 -7.01 -27.08
N LYS A 112 -20.18 -7.25 -28.33
CA LYS A 112 -20.54 -8.57 -28.85
C LYS A 112 -19.48 -9.65 -28.62
N ARG A 113 -18.21 -9.28 -28.62
CA ARG A 113 -17.08 -10.20 -28.33
C ARG A 113 -17.11 -10.79 -26.91
N TYR A 114 -17.88 -10.20 -26.01
CA TYR A 114 -17.95 -10.55 -24.60
C TYR A 114 -19.31 -11.13 -24.19
N VAL A 115 -20.13 -11.52 -25.17
CA VAL A 115 -21.40 -12.22 -24.91
C VAL A 115 -21.15 -13.47 -24.08
N GLY A 116 -22.01 -13.71 -23.09
CA GLY A 116 -21.86 -14.80 -22.12
C GLY A 116 -20.92 -14.49 -20.95
N GLN A 117 -20.12 -13.41 -21.03
CA GLN A 117 -19.23 -13.02 -19.95
C GLN A 117 -19.92 -12.06 -18.97
N ARG A 118 -19.44 -12.09 -17.73
CA ARG A 118 -19.90 -11.20 -16.67
C ARG A 118 -19.23 -9.86 -16.79
N VAL A 119 -20.02 -8.81 -16.71
CA VAL A 119 -19.55 -7.43 -16.83
C VAL A 119 -20.22 -6.55 -15.78
N HIS A 120 -19.49 -5.57 -15.29
CA HIS A 120 -20.08 -4.38 -14.68
C HIS A 120 -19.56 -3.14 -15.41
N PHE A 121 -20.32 -2.07 -15.35
CA PHE A 121 -19.94 -0.81 -15.98
C PHE A 121 -19.50 0.18 -14.91
N GLU A 122 -18.36 0.82 -15.15
CA GLU A 122 -17.88 1.95 -14.38
C GLU A 122 -18.03 3.21 -15.23
N ILE A 123 -18.80 4.17 -14.76
CA ILE A 123 -19.19 5.35 -15.53
C ILE A 123 -18.77 6.59 -14.76
N SER A 124 -17.95 7.41 -15.38
CA SER A 124 -17.40 8.63 -14.79
C SER A 124 -17.72 9.85 -15.65
N PRO A 125 -18.10 10.99 -15.07
CA PRO A 125 -18.23 12.22 -15.85
C PRO A 125 -16.88 12.62 -16.45
N VAL A 126 -16.90 13.21 -17.62
CA VAL A 126 -15.72 13.79 -18.25
C VAL A 126 -15.70 15.29 -17.94
N GLY A 127 -14.67 15.74 -17.23
CA GLY A 127 -14.59 17.13 -16.74
C GLY A 127 -15.57 17.41 -15.60
N ASP A 128 -15.90 18.69 -15.43
CA ASP A 128 -16.81 19.18 -14.39
C ASP A 128 -18.25 19.38 -14.88
N ALA A 129 -18.54 19.04 -16.12
CA ALA A 129 -19.88 19.17 -16.70
C ALA A 129 -20.89 18.22 -16.01
N PRO A 130 -22.11 18.63 -15.81
CA PRO A 130 -23.16 17.76 -15.26
C PRO A 130 -23.42 16.59 -16.20
N PHE A 131 -23.53 15.42 -15.60
CA PHE A 131 -23.83 14.18 -16.30
C PHE A 131 -24.97 13.43 -15.61
N GLU A 132 -25.88 12.90 -16.39
CA GLU A 132 -26.97 12.05 -15.90
C GLU A 132 -26.97 10.72 -16.66
N LEU A 133 -26.99 9.62 -15.94
CA LEU A 133 -27.25 8.29 -16.46
C LEU A 133 -28.69 7.90 -16.10
N LEU A 134 -29.52 7.68 -17.09
CA LEU A 134 -30.94 7.39 -16.89
C LEU A 134 -31.23 5.90 -17.02
N GLN A 135 -30.59 5.22 -17.96
CA GLN A 135 -30.82 3.80 -18.20
C GLN A 135 -29.64 3.14 -18.91
N VAL A 136 -29.45 1.85 -18.65
CA VAL A 136 -28.54 0.99 -19.41
C VAL A 136 -29.29 -0.28 -19.80
N ILE A 137 -29.21 -0.67 -21.06
CA ILE A 137 -29.86 -1.89 -21.57
C ILE A 137 -28.83 -2.72 -22.35
N ASP A 138 -28.95 -4.04 -22.26
CA ASP A 138 -28.22 -4.98 -23.11
C ASP A 138 -29.20 -5.67 -24.07
N GLY A 139 -29.12 -5.31 -25.34
CA GLY A 139 -30.01 -5.77 -26.38
C GLY A 139 -31.32 -4.98 -26.50
N GLY A 140 -32.10 -5.36 -27.47
CA GLY A 140 -33.40 -4.73 -27.76
C GLY A 140 -33.31 -3.40 -28.49
N THR A 141 -34.45 -2.91 -28.94
CA THR A 141 -34.59 -1.56 -29.50
C THR A 141 -34.81 -0.59 -28.33
N PRO A 142 -33.99 0.46 -28.19
CA PRO A 142 -34.18 1.43 -27.13
C PRO A 142 -35.57 2.08 -27.21
N LYS A 143 -36.49 1.69 -26.36
CA LYS A 143 -37.77 2.35 -26.20
C LYS A 143 -37.70 3.37 -25.07
N GLN A 144 -38.27 4.52 -25.31
CA GLN A 144 -38.32 5.63 -24.39
C GLN A 144 -39.48 5.49 -23.39
N GLU A 145 -39.50 4.41 -22.61
CA GLU A 145 -40.49 4.23 -21.55
C GLU A 145 -39.95 4.74 -20.22
N LEU A 146 -40.13 6.04 -19.98
CA LEU A 146 -39.80 6.72 -18.72
C LEU A 146 -41.01 6.86 -17.77
N GLY A 147 -42.16 6.24 -18.11
CA GLY A 147 -43.47 6.59 -17.54
C GLY A 147 -43.68 6.23 -16.06
N GLU A 148 -43.36 5.02 -15.62
CA GLU A 148 -43.80 4.53 -14.31
C GLU A 148 -42.87 4.83 -13.13
N LYS A 149 -41.60 5.10 -13.37
CA LYS A 149 -40.60 5.29 -12.29
C LYS A 149 -40.48 6.73 -11.78
N LYS A 150 -41.13 7.68 -12.42
CA LYS A 150 -41.27 9.05 -11.92
C LYS A 150 -42.05 9.11 -10.59
N SER A 151 -42.88 8.12 -10.29
CA SER A 151 -43.77 8.13 -9.13
C SER A 151 -43.03 7.89 -7.81
N VAL A 152 -41.99 7.01 -7.74
CA VAL A 152 -41.25 6.71 -6.50
C VAL A 152 -40.31 7.87 -6.15
N ALA A 153 -39.54 8.35 -7.11
CA ALA A 153 -38.66 9.49 -6.92
C ALA A 153 -39.45 10.78 -6.58
N ARG A 154 -40.65 10.93 -7.13
CA ARG A 154 -41.56 12.03 -6.81
C ARG A 154 -42.09 11.93 -5.38
N LYS A 155 -42.45 10.75 -4.91
CA LYS A 155 -42.86 10.52 -3.52
C LYS A 155 -41.74 10.81 -2.52
N GLU A 156 -40.52 10.32 -2.77
CA GLU A 156 -39.35 10.61 -1.90
C GLU A 156 -39.02 12.11 -1.88
N LEU A 157 -39.16 12.80 -3.01
CA LEU A 157 -38.94 14.25 -3.09
C LEU A 157 -40.04 15.04 -2.36
N HIS A 158 -41.31 14.65 -2.50
CA HIS A 158 -42.39 15.27 -1.75
C HIS A 158 -42.22 15.05 -0.24
N GLN A 159 -41.79 13.86 0.15
CA GLN A 159 -41.54 13.60 1.56
C GLN A 159 -40.38 14.43 2.09
N ALA A 160 -39.28 14.58 1.32
CA ALA A 160 -38.17 15.45 1.68
C ALA A 160 -38.56 16.92 1.82
N LEU A 161 -39.49 17.42 0.99
CA LEU A 161 -40.00 18.79 1.08
C LEU A 161 -40.91 18.95 2.30
N ASN A 162 -41.79 18.00 2.56
CA ASN A 162 -42.66 18.02 3.76
C ASN A 162 -41.84 17.96 5.04
N ASP A 163 -40.80 17.07 5.07
CA ASP A 163 -39.89 16.97 6.23
C ASP A 163 -39.07 18.25 6.41
N LEU A 164 -38.77 18.99 5.34
CA LEU A 164 -38.12 20.29 5.44
C LEU A 164 -39.05 21.37 6.03
N ASP A 165 -40.30 21.41 5.55
CA ASP A 165 -41.31 22.35 6.04
C ASP A 165 -41.65 22.10 7.51
N ASP A 166 -41.66 20.84 7.95
CA ASP A 166 -41.87 20.42 9.32
C ASP A 166 -40.64 20.61 10.24
N GLY A 167 -39.51 21.04 9.71
CA GLY A 167 -38.25 21.18 10.43
C GLY A 167 -37.63 19.83 10.89
N ARG A 168 -38.05 18.72 10.28
CA ARG A 168 -37.65 17.34 10.65
C ARG A 168 -36.87 16.63 9.54
N LEU A 169 -36.01 17.35 8.83
CA LEU A 169 -35.26 16.81 7.67
C LEU A 169 -34.34 15.65 8.07
N GLU A 170 -34.69 14.45 7.67
CA GLU A 170 -33.83 13.28 7.86
C GLU A 170 -32.56 13.33 6.98
N ALA A 171 -31.44 12.80 7.50
CA ALA A 171 -30.15 12.79 6.81
C ALA A 171 -30.20 12.17 5.39
N ARG A 172 -31.10 11.24 5.15
CA ARG A 172 -31.33 10.63 3.81
C ARG A 172 -31.91 11.61 2.80
N HIS A 173 -32.62 12.64 3.24
CA HIS A 173 -33.30 13.63 2.40
C HIS A 173 -32.44 14.88 2.13
N VAL A 174 -31.41 15.13 2.96
CA VAL A 174 -30.48 16.27 2.77
C VAL A 174 -29.92 16.37 1.35
N PRO A 175 -29.47 15.28 0.70
CA PRO A 175 -28.99 15.37 -0.68
C PRO A 175 -30.04 15.82 -1.70
N HIS A 176 -31.33 15.54 -1.47
CA HIS A 176 -32.42 15.95 -2.36
C HIS A 176 -32.66 17.46 -2.25
N ILE A 177 -32.67 17.97 -1.03
CA ILE A 177 -32.82 19.42 -0.77
C ILE A 177 -31.62 20.20 -1.30
N ALA A 178 -30.39 19.74 -1.04
CA ALA A 178 -29.19 20.34 -1.57
C ALA A 178 -29.17 20.39 -3.13
N TRP A 179 -29.71 19.36 -3.78
CA TRP A 179 -29.86 19.34 -5.22
C TRP A 179 -30.91 20.35 -5.72
N LEU A 180 -32.06 20.48 -5.03
CA LEU A 180 -33.08 21.47 -5.36
C LEU A 180 -32.59 22.90 -5.19
N LEU A 181 -31.83 23.16 -4.13
CA LEU A 181 -31.16 24.45 -3.90
C LEU A 181 -30.20 24.79 -5.02
N LYS A 182 -29.39 23.83 -5.44
CA LYS A 182 -28.45 23.99 -6.58
C LYS A 182 -29.16 24.28 -7.91
N LEU A 183 -30.39 23.81 -8.06
CA LEU A 183 -31.22 24.07 -9.26
C LEU A 183 -32.04 25.36 -9.14
N GLY A 184 -31.96 26.10 -8.03
CA GLY A 184 -32.78 27.29 -7.79
C GLY A 184 -34.29 26.99 -7.71
N LYS A 185 -34.65 25.77 -7.30
CA LYS A 185 -36.07 25.33 -7.18
C LYS A 185 -36.61 25.45 -5.77
N VAL A 186 -35.76 25.69 -4.79
CA VAL A 186 -36.10 26.04 -3.42
C VAL A 186 -35.36 27.32 -3.09
N ASN A 187 -36.10 28.34 -2.70
CA ASN A 187 -35.52 29.59 -2.23
C ASN A 187 -35.44 29.53 -0.71
N LEU A 188 -34.24 29.50 -0.16
CA LEU A 188 -34.00 29.78 1.23
C LEU A 188 -33.70 31.27 1.41
N PRO A 189 -34.08 31.88 2.56
CA PRO A 189 -33.67 33.24 2.86
C PRO A 189 -32.15 33.43 2.71
N ASP A 190 -31.71 34.45 2.01
CA ASP A 190 -30.28 34.69 1.74
C ASP A 190 -29.41 34.74 2.99
N GLU A 191 -29.96 35.22 4.10
CA GLU A 191 -29.28 35.27 5.40
C GLU A 191 -29.00 33.86 5.94
N LEU A 192 -29.95 32.94 5.79
CA LEU A 192 -29.79 31.54 6.21
C LEU A 192 -28.75 30.80 5.36
N LEU A 193 -28.73 31.06 4.06
CA LEU A 193 -27.75 30.52 3.13
C LEU A 193 -26.34 31.03 3.42
N LYS A 194 -26.19 32.34 3.70
CA LYS A 194 -24.92 32.97 4.08
C LYS A 194 -24.42 32.45 5.44
N SER A 195 -25.29 32.38 6.41
CA SER A 195 -24.99 31.84 7.74
C SER A 195 -24.50 30.39 7.65
N TRP A 196 -25.19 29.55 6.87
CA TRP A 196 -24.82 28.16 6.66
C TRP A 196 -23.50 28.01 5.88
N GLN A 197 -23.28 28.85 4.86
CA GLN A 197 -22.01 28.86 4.12
C GLN A 197 -20.85 29.29 5.02
N SER A 198 -21.04 30.33 5.84
CA SER A 198 -20.02 30.77 6.80
C SER A 198 -19.71 29.68 7.83
N ALA A 199 -20.73 29.03 8.38
CA ALA A 199 -20.54 27.91 9.32
C ALA A 199 -19.80 26.72 8.68
N LEU A 200 -20.08 26.41 7.41
CA LEU A 200 -19.36 25.39 6.66
C LEU A 200 -17.89 25.76 6.39
N GLU A 201 -17.63 27.04 6.07
CA GLU A 201 -16.27 27.55 5.88
C GLU A 201 -15.46 27.53 7.18
N ASP A 202 -16.08 27.90 8.28
CA ASP A 202 -15.44 27.88 9.60
C ASP A 202 -15.19 26.44 10.07
N LEU A 203 -16.15 25.55 9.92
CA LEU A 203 -15.95 24.12 10.16
C LEU A 203 -14.84 23.53 9.27
N ALA A 204 -14.74 24.00 8.03
CA ALA A 204 -13.68 23.59 7.12
C ALA A 204 -12.30 24.12 7.51
N LYS A 205 -12.21 25.27 8.17
CA LYS A 205 -10.96 25.82 8.73
C LYS A 205 -10.54 25.10 10.01
N GLU A 206 -11.51 24.75 10.87
CA GLU A 206 -11.27 24.03 12.12
C GLU A 206 -11.01 22.54 11.92
N ALA A 207 -11.58 21.93 10.88
CA ALA A 207 -11.40 20.53 10.59
C ALA A 207 -9.94 20.24 10.22
N ARG A 208 -9.20 19.61 11.13
CA ARG A 208 -7.94 18.97 10.75
C ARG A 208 -8.27 17.86 9.75
N TRP A 209 -7.86 18.08 8.50
CA TRP A 209 -8.13 17.19 7.37
C TRP A 209 -7.24 15.91 7.45
N GLU A 210 -7.27 15.24 8.57
CA GLU A 210 -6.70 13.91 8.70
C GLU A 210 -7.81 12.91 8.42
N SER A 211 -7.80 12.37 7.21
CA SER A 211 -8.72 11.29 6.89
C SER A 211 -8.38 10.06 7.72
N ARG A 212 -9.35 9.57 8.50
CA ARG A 212 -9.27 8.28 9.19
C ARG A 212 -9.69 7.11 8.31
N LEU A 213 -10.10 7.40 7.07
CA LEU A 213 -10.50 6.38 6.12
C LEU A 213 -9.29 5.92 5.32
N ALA A 214 -9.07 4.63 5.27
CA ALA A 214 -8.12 4.01 4.36
C ALA A 214 -8.80 3.72 3.02
N VAL A 215 -8.04 3.81 1.93
CA VAL A 215 -8.48 3.27 0.64
C VAL A 215 -8.70 1.78 0.80
N SER A 216 -9.91 1.31 0.54
CA SER A 216 -10.25 -0.09 0.64
C SER A 216 -10.92 -0.60 -0.63
N TRP A 217 -10.92 -1.91 -0.78
CA TRP A 217 -11.58 -2.57 -1.89
C TRP A 217 -13.07 -2.74 -1.60
N TRP A 218 -13.91 -2.27 -2.50
CA TRP A 218 -15.32 -2.59 -2.47
C TRP A 218 -15.54 -3.97 -3.07
N GLY A 219 -16.12 -4.89 -2.31
CA GLY A 219 -16.59 -6.17 -2.82
C GLY A 219 -17.90 -5.96 -3.60
N GLY A 220 -17.92 -6.34 -4.84
CA GLY A 220 -19.16 -6.42 -5.60
C GLY A 220 -20.10 -7.51 -5.06
N THR A 221 -21.13 -7.86 -5.84
CA THR A 221 -21.95 -9.04 -5.57
C THR A 221 -21.09 -10.29 -5.71
N GLY A 222 -21.16 -11.15 -4.73
CA GLY A 222 -20.46 -12.42 -4.79
C GLY A 222 -21.12 -13.35 -5.81
N VAL A 223 -20.34 -13.93 -6.68
CA VAL A 223 -20.80 -14.87 -7.69
C VAL A 223 -19.83 -16.04 -7.74
N ASP A 224 -20.38 -17.25 -7.85
CA ASP A 224 -19.59 -18.44 -8.07
C ASP A 224 -18.98 -18.43 -9.46
N GLU A 225 -17.81 -18.98 -9.61
CA GLU A 225 -17.07 -19.03 -10.85
C GLU A 225 -17.06 -20.41 -11.49
N HIS A 226 -16.59 -20.46 -12.69
CA HIS A 226 -16.34 -21.71 -13.41
C HIS A 226 -14.85 -22.08 -13.35
N ILE A 227 -14.56 -23.36 -13.34
CA ILE A 227 -13.21 -23.83 -13.65
C ILE A 227 -12.94 -23.46 -15.10
N LEU A 228 -11.89 -22.68 -15.33
CA LEU A 228 -11.55 -22.24 -16.68
C LEU A 228 -10.66 -23.28 -17.34
N GLU A 229 -11.11 -23.89 -18.44
CA GLU A 229 -10.30 -24.84 -19.19
C GLU A 229 -9.03 -24.15 -19.69
N ARG A 230 -7.87 -24.69 -19.30
CA ARG A 230 -6.55 -24.11 -19.59
C ARG A 230 -6.42 -22.61 -19.20
N GLY A 231 -7.20 -22.15 -18.24
CA GLY A 231 -7.21 -20.77 -17.80
C GLY A 231 -7.92 -19.80 -18.76
N SER A 232 -8.60 -20.30 -19.77
CA SER A 232 -9.31 -19.48 -20.77
C SER A 232 -10.66 -19.00 -20.26
N PRO A 233 -10.90 -17.68 -20.11
CA PRO A 233 -12.24 -17.16 -19.78
C PRO A 233 -13.31 -17.45 -20.83
N GLN A 234 -12.90 -17.83 -22.04
CA GLN A 234 -13.81 -18.16 -23.14
C GLN A 234 -14.25 -19.62 -23.13
N SER A 235 -13.63 -20.44 -22.30
CA SER A 235 -13.91 -21.88 -22.17
C SER A 235 -14.26 -22.20 -20.72
N PRO A 236 -15.44 -21.75 -20.23
CA PRO A 236 -15.88 -22.06 -18.87
C PRO A 236 -16.27 -23.55 -18.77
N GLY A 237 -15.66 -24.25 -17.85
CA GLY A 237 -16.03 -25.63 -17.50
C GLY A 237 -17.06 -25.67 -16.39
N GLU A 238 -16.92 -26.62 -15.45
CA GLU A 238 -17.84 -26.80 -14.34
C GLU A 238 -17.91 -25.58 -13.43
N ARG A 239 -19.13 -25.26 -12.96
CA ARG A 239 -19.36 -24.18 -12.01
C ARG A 239 -18.93 -24.60 -10.61
N VAL A 240 -18.12 -23.78 -9.95
CA VAL A 240 -17.61 -24.05 -8.61
C VAL A 240 -18.09 -22.95 -7.65
N GLY A 241 -18.62 -23.39 -6.52
CA GLY A 241 -18.97 -22.48 -5.42
C GLY A 241 -17.72 -21.86 -4.79
N ARG A 242 -17.85 -20.63 -4.33
CA ARG A 242 -16.78 -19.96 -3.57
C ARG A 242 -16.56 -20.68 -2.26
N ASN A 243 -15.38 -21.22 -2.07
CA ASN A 243 -15.01 -21.96 -0.87
C ASN A 243 -13.51 -21.81 -0.59
N LEU A 244 -13.10 -22.16 0.63
CA LEU A 244 -11.72 -22.44 0.96
C LEU A 244 -11.38 -23.90 0.60
N PRO A 245 -10.07 -24.22 0.49
CA PRO A 245 -9.66 -25.63 0.37
C PRO A 245 -10.31 -26.50 1.44
N GLU A 246 -10.74 -27.70 1.08
CA GLU A 246 -11.43 -28.65 1.98
C GLU A 246 -10.68 -28.88 3.28
N LEU A 247 -9.34 -28.88 3.23
CA LEU A 247 -8.47 -29.02 4.40
C LEU A 247 -8.75 -27.97 5.50
N LEU A 248 -9.27 -26.79 5.13
CA LEU A 248 -9.61 -25.72 6.06
C LEU A 248 -11.08 -25.76 6.50
N ALA A 249 -11.82 -26.81 6.10
CA ALA A 249 -13.18 -27.14 6.53
C ALA A 249 -14.12 -25.93 6.67
N MET A 250 -14.32 -25.19 5.60
CA MET A 250 -15.29 -24.09 5.58
C MET A 250 -16.59 -24.54 4.93
N ALA A 251 -17.72 -24.19 5.53
CA ALA A 251 -18.99 -24.32 4.84
C ALA A 251 -19.01 -23.44 3.58
N PRO A 252 -19.62 -23.90 2.48
CA PRO A 252 -19.77 -23.08 1.27
C PRO A 252 -20.35 -21.73 1.59
N LEU A 253 -19.80 -20.68 0.98
CA LEU A 253 -20.30 -19.31 1.16
C LEU A 253 -21.72 -19.22 0.61
N GLN A 254 -22.68 -19.17 1.52
CA GLN A 254 -24.07 -18.89 1.19
C GLN A 254 -24.24 -17.37 1.12
N ASN A 255 -24.92 -16.89 0.08
CA ASN A 255 -25.36 -15.51 -0.12
C ASN A 255 -24.55 -14.69 -1.15
N ARG A 256 -25.16 -13.59 -1.53
CA ARG A 256 -24.63 -12.56 -2.43
C ARG A 256 -23.43 -11.78 -1.86
N SER A 257 -22.91 -12.18 -0.70
CA SER A 257 -21.69 -11.61 -0.13
C SER A 257 -20.49 -11.83 -1.06
N PRO A 258 -19.59 -10.86 -1.19
CA PRO A 258 -18.34 -11.04 -1.94
C PRO A 258 -17.40 -12.09 -1.33
N GLY A 259 -17.65 -12.56 -0.12
CA GLY A 259 -16.90 -13.63 0.56
C GLY A 259 -15.62 -13.18 1.28
N ARG A 260 -15.16 -11.94 1.11
CA ARG A 260 -13.92 -11.46 1.72
C ARG A 260 -13.98 -11.38 3.25
N LEU A 261 -15.11 -10.93 3.79
CA LEU A 261 -15.29 -10.87 5.24
C LEU A 261 -15.35 -12.26 5.85
N GLU A 262 -16.04 -13.17 5.20
CA GLU A 262 -16.15 -14.57 5.60
C GLU A 262 -14.78 -15.24 5.56
N LEU A 263 -14.01 -15.02 4.49
CA LEU A 263 -12.63 -15.47 4.40
C LEU A 263 -11.76 -14.90 5.54
N ALA A 264 -11.85 -13.60 5.79
CA ALA A 264 -11.09 -12.96 6.86
C ALA A 264 -11.45 -13.55 8.23
N ARG A 265 -12.73 -13.76 8.49
CA ARG A 265 -13.21 -14.39 9.74
C ARG A 265 -12.66 -15.82 9.86
N LYS A 266 -12.71 -16.59 8.77
CA LYS A 266 -12.21 -17.97 8.76
C LYS A 266 -10.71 -18.03 9.04
N LEU A 267 -9.92 -17.17 8.42
CA LEU A 267 -8.47 -17.08 8.65
C LEU A 267 -8.11 -16.67 10.07
N THR A 268 -9.02 -16.00 10.78
CA THR A 268 -8.83 -15.54 12.16
C THR A 268 -9.66 -16.32 13.18
N GLU A 269 -10.30 -17.42 12.76
CA GLU A 269 -10.99 -18.31 13.67
C GLU A 269 -10.03 -18.93 14.68
N LYS A 270 -10.55 -19.15 15.87
CA LYS A 270 -9.84 -19.90 16.90
C LYS A 270 -9.48 -21.30 16.38
N ASP A 271 -8.29 -21.71 16.73
CA ASP A 271 -7.73 -23.02 16.33
C ASP A 271 -7.45 -23.15 14.81
N HIS A 272 -7.40 -22.03 14.04
CA HIS A 272 -6.99 -22.08 12.65
C HIS A 272 -5.54 -22.60 12.52
N PRO A 273 -5.28 -23.69 11.75
CA PRO A 273 -4.02 -24.44 11.85
C PRO A 273 -2.79 -23.66 11.37
N LEU A 274 -2.93 -22.65 10.54
CA LEU A 274 -1.81 -21.96 9.91
C LEU A 274 -1.58 -20.53 10.41
N THR A 275 -2.60 -19.77 10.71
CA THR A 275 -2.48 -18.33 10.95
C THR A 275 -1.49 -18.01 12.06
N SER A 276 -1.67 -18.63 13.24
CA SER A 276 -0.77 -18.41 14.39
C SER A 276 0.64 -18.95 14.12
N ARG A 277 0.77 -20.14 13.52
CA ARG A 277 2.07 -20.73 13.18
C ARG A 277 2.85 -19.88 12.18
N VAL A 278 2.20 -19.39 11.14
CA VAL A 278 2.84 -18.52 10.12
C VAL A 278 3.31 -17.21 10.74
N MET A 279 2.49 -16.56 11.57
CA MET A 279 2.86 -15.32 12.25
C MET A 279 4.02 -15.51 13.21
N VAL A 280 3.96 -16.53 14.06
CA VAL A 280 5.06 -16.89 14.96
C VAL A 280 6.35 -17.17 14.18
N ASN A 281 6.27 -17.95 13.13
CA ASN A 281 7.43 -18.27 12.30
C ASN A 281 8.05 -17.03 11.64
N ARG A 282 7.24 -16.08 11.20
CA ARG A 282 7.72 -14.81 10.63
C ARG A 282 8.40 -13.94 11.69
N ILE A 283 7.83 -13.84 12.88
CA ILE A 283 8.44 -13.12 14.00
C ILE A 283 9.77 -13.77 14.39
N TRP A 284 9.78 -15.10 14.52
CA TRP A 284 10.99 -15.87 14.78
C TRP A 284 12.07 -15.64 13.70
N HIS A 285 11.67 -15.68 12.43
CA HIS A 285 12.57 -15.39 11.31
C HIS A 285 13.19 -14.00 11.41
N GLN A 286 12.39 -12.99 11.76
CA GLN A 286 12.89 -11.62 11.92
C GLN A 286 13.87 -11.50 13.10
N LEU A 287 13.69 -12.27 14.14
CA LEU A 287 14.56 -12.24 15.34
C LEU A 287 15.84 -13.05 15.15
N PHE A 288 15.77 -14.24 14.57
CA PHE A 288 16.90 -15.18 14.44
C PHE A 288 17.48 -15.28 13.02
N GLY A 289 16.90 -14.58 12.02
CA GLY A 289 17.35 -14.63 10.62
C GLY A 289 16.92 -15.88 9.85
N ARG A 290 16.46 -16.93 10.54
CA ARG A 290 15.91 -18.15 9.93
C ARG A 290 14.66 -18.57 10.70
N GLY A 291 13.58 -18.87 9.97
CA GLY A 291 12.36 -19.37 10.58
C GLY A 291 12.52 -20.77 11.14
N ILE A 292 11.69 -21.13 12.12
CA ILE A 292 11.54 -22.53 12.57
C ILE A 292 11.15 -23.39 11.37
N VAL A 293 10.25 -22.85 10.50
CA VAL A 293 10.04 -23.33 9.12
C VAL A 293 10.88 -22.44 8.20
N PRO A 294 11.95 -22.96 7.56
CA PRO A 294 12.86 -22.15 6.75
C PRO A 294 12.25 -21.53 5.50
N THR A 295 11.08 -22.00 5.07
CA THR A 295 10.27 -21.46 3.97
C THR A 295 9.06 -20.71 4.51
N PRO A 296 9.21 -19.43 4.97
CA PRO A 296 8.18 -18.73 5.72
C PRO A 296 6.92 -18.37 4.90
N ASP A 297 6.98 -18.47 3.61
CA ASP A 297 5.90 -18.29 2.63
C ASP A 297 5.33 -19.60 2.08
N ASN A 298 5.89 -20.75 2.48
CA ASN A 298 5.42 -22.04 2.04
C ASN A 298 5.42 -23.07 3.20
N PHE A 299 4.24 -23.26 3.79
CA PHE A 299 3.97 -24.26 4.82
C PHE A 299 3.32 -25.54 4.24
N GLY A 300 3.22 -25.61 2.91
CA GLY A 300 2.65 -26.75 2.21
C GLY A 300 3.67 -27.86 1.93
N TRP A 301 3.26 -28.82 1.11
CA TRP A 301 4.03 -30.02 0.77
C TRP A 301 5.42 -29.73 0.19
N LEU A 302 5.56 -28.66 -0.60
CA LEU A 302 6.83 -28.24 -1.20
C LEU A 302 7.67 -27.37 -0.26
N GLY A 303 7.17 -27.04 0.93
CA GLY A 303 7.90 -26.31 1.95
C GLY A 303 8.84 -27.21 2.75
N GLN A 304 9.72 -26.58 3.52
CA GLN A 304 10.61 -27.31 4.44
C GLN A 304 9.87 -27.62 5.75
N ARG A 305 10.21 -28.76 6.34
CA ARG A 305 9.68 -29.14 7.66
C ARG A 305 10.24 -28.22 8.75
N PRO A 306 9.46 -27.96 9.81
CA PRO A 306 9.95 -27.22 10.96
C PRO A 306 11.14 -27.92 11.62
N SER A 307 12.14 -27.15 12.03
CA SER A 307 13.29 -27.68 12.80
C SER A 307 12.89 -28.09 14.22
N HIS A 308 11.91 -27.38 14.80
CA HIS A 308 11.39 -27.57 16.16
C HIS A 308 9.84 -27.50 16.12
N PRO A 309 9.17 -28.58 15.71
CA PRO A 309 7.70 -28.55 15.53
C PRO A 309 6.97 -28.25 16.84
N GLU A 310 7.36 -28.87 17.94
CA GLU A 310 6.74 -28.67 19.25
C GLU A 310 6.89 -27.21 19.75
N LEU A 311 8.04 -26.59 19.51
CA LEU A 311 8.25 -25.18 19.84
C LEU A 311 7.36 -24.26 19.00
N LEU A 312 7.21 -24.55 17.71
CA LEU A 312 6.33 -23.78 16.84
C LEU A 312 4.89 -23.85 17.33
N ASP A 313 4.42 -25.04 17.67
CA ASP A 313 3.06 -25.27 18.17
C ASP A 313 2.84 -24.60 19.52
N TYR A 314 3.79 -24.72 20.44
CA TYR A 314 3.75 -24.07 21.74
C TYR A 314 3.64 -22.53 21.60
N LEU A 315 4.52 -21.93 20.81
CA LEU A 315 4.50 -20.48 20.59
C LEU A 315 3.23 -20.02 19.85
N ALA A 316 2.69 -20.82 18.94
CA ALA A 316 1.44 -20.52 18.24
C ALA A 316 0.25 -20.49 19.21
N VAL A 317 0.17 -21.45 20.12
CA VAL A 317 -0.86 -21.50 21.17
C VAL A 317 -0.68 -20.35 22.17
N GLU A 318 0.54 -20.04 22.61
CA GLU A 318 0.77 -18.86 23.47
C GLU A 318 0.38 -17.56 22.77
N PHE A 319 0.75 -17.40 21.50
CA PHE A 319 0.43 -16.21 20.72
C PHE A 319 -1.07 -15.96 20.65
N GLU A 320 -1.86 -16.99 20.43
CA GLU A 320 -3.31 -16.92 20.38
C GLU A 320 -3.92 -16.71 21.79
N LYS A 321 -3.63 -17.62 22.73
CA LYS A 321 -4.36 -17.70 24.00
C LYS A 321 -3.85 -16.73 25.06
N LYS A 322 -2.53 -16.56 25.15
CA LYS A 322 -1.90 -15.75 26.20
C LYS A 322 -1.61 -14.33 25.76
N HIS A 323 -1.16 -14.18 24.52
CA HIS A 323 -0.78 -12.88 23.97
C HIS A 323 -1.89 -12.19 23.18
N SER A 324 -3.05 -12.83 23.01
CA SER A 324 -4.20 -12.29 22.27
C SER A 324 -3.79 -11.67 20.93
N TYR A 325 -2.93 -12.36 20.18
CA TYR A 325 -2.33 -11.94 18.92
C TYR A 325 -1.46 -10.67 19.01
N SER A 326 -0.99 -10.30 20.20
CA SER A 326 -0.07 -9.17 20.38
C SER A 326 1.34 -9.52 19.89
N ILE A 327 1.73 -8.97 18.76
CA ILE A 327 3.09 -9.13 18.19
C ILE A 327 4.16 -8.64 19.17
N LYS A 328 3.95 -7.49 19.84
CA LYS A 328 4.90 -6.94 20.80
C LYS A 328 5.12 -7.87 21.98
N SER A 329 4.06 -8.43 22.52
CA SER A 329 4.16 -9.34 23.65
C SER A 329 4.87 -10.65 23.29
N LEU A 330 4.67 -11.17 22.08
CA LEU A 330 5.40 -12.34 21.60
C LEU A 330 6.90 -12.02 21.37
N ILE A 331 7.21 -10.85 20.79
CA ILE A 331 8.60 -10.40 20.63
C ILE A 331 9.28 -10.33 22.00
N GLU A 332 8.68 -9.64 22.97
CA GLU A 332 9.18 -9.54 24.33
C GLU A 332 9.43 -10.93 24.95
N ARG A 333 8.50 -11.85 24.81
CA ARG A 333 8.63 -13.23 25.27
C ARG A 333 9.85 -13.94 24.69
N ILE A 334 10.12 -13.75 23.40
CA ILE A 334 11.23 -14.40 22.69
C ILE A 334 12.58 -13.73 23.06
N VAL A 335 12.65 -12.41 23.06
CA VAL A 335 13.93 -11.70 23.32
C VAL A 335 14.42 -11.84 24.77
N LEU A 336 13.51 -12.14 25.70
CA LEU A 336 13.86 -12.43 27.09
C LEU A 336 14.34 -13.87 27.33
N THR A 337 14.39 -14.71 26.28
CA THR A 337 14.91 -16.08 26.41
C THR A 337 16.44 -16.11 26.46
N LYS A 338 16.99 -17.11 27.14
CA LYS A 338 18.43 -17.36 27.13
C LYS A 338 18.99 -17.57 25.73
N THR A 339 18.19 -18.22 24.85
CA THR A 339 18.56 -18.50 23.45
C THR A 339 18.82 -17.21 22.67
N PHE A 340 17.98 -16.18 22.87
CA PHE A 340 18.17 -14.90 22.19
C PHE A 340 19.38 -14.12 22.74
N GLY A 341 19.65 -14.24 24.05
CA GLY A 341 20.79 -13.58 24.72
C GLY A 341 22.13 -14.31 24.59
N MET A 342 22.21 -15.36 23.75
CA MET A 342 23.48 -16.08 23.55
C MET A 342 24.46 -15.29 22.69
N SER A 343 25.76 -15.53 22.93
CA SER A 343 26.82 -15.01 22.07
C SER A 343 26.75 -15.57 20.65
N SER A 344 27.19 -14.80 19.68
CA SER A 344 27.37 -15.25 18.29
C SER A 344 28.68 -16.06 18.10
N ALA A 345 29.55 -16.14 19.08
CA ALA A 345 30.79 -16.90 19.00
C ALA A 345 30.52 -18.39 18.80
N ALA A 346 31.26 -19.01 17.89
CA ALA A 346 31.06 -20.41 17.49
C ALA A 346 31.73 -21.36 18.50
N ALA A 347 30.99 -21.81 19.53
CA ALA A 347 31.49 -22.76 20.52
C ALA A 347 31.44 -24.23 20.07
N CYS A 348 30.56 -24.60 19.15
CA CYS A 348 30.31 -25.98 18.70
C CYS A 348 30.00 -26.09 17.19
N ALA A 349 30.70 -25.30 16.37
CA ALA A 349 30.42 -25.20 14.93
C ALA A 349 30.55 -26.55 14.17
N GLU A 350 31.44 -27.44 14.64
CA GLU A 350 31.64 -28.74 13.98
C GLU A 350 30.43 -29.68 14.09
N LYS A 351 29.68 -29.61 15.22
CA LYS A 351 28.52 -30.51 15.47
C LYS A 351 27.22 -29.98 14.86
N ASP A 352 27.09 -28.68 14.70
CA ASP A 352 25.90 -28.02 14.13
C ASP A 352 26.35 -26.79 13.32
N PRO A 353 26.96 -27.00 12.13
CA PRO A 353 27.48 -25.92 11.33
C PRO A 353 26.40 -24.91 10.92
N ASP A 354 25.20 -25.39 10.63
CA ASP A 354 24.05 -24.58 10.22
C ASP A 354 23.32 -23.89 11.38
N ASN A 355 23.81 -24.08 12.61
CA ASN A 355 23.20 -23.57 13.84
C ASN A 355 21.69 -23.89 13.93
N ARG A 356 21.32 -25.10 13.51
CA ARG A 356 19.93 -25.57 13.49
C ARG A 356 19.34 -25.66 14.90
N TRP A 357 20.17 -26.03 15.87
CA TRP A 357 19.82 -26.21 17.28
C TRP A 357 20.03 -24.96 18.12
N LEU A 358 20.38 -23.84 17.48
CA LEU A 358 20.52 -22.53 18.11
C LEU A 358 21.51 -22.57 19.31
N HIS A 359 22.68 -23.19 19.13
CA HIS A 359 23.74 -23.22 20.16
C HIS A 359 24.49 -21.89 20.28
N ARG A 360 24.23 -20.93 19.36
CA ARG A 360 24.72 -19.55 19.37
C ARG A 360 23.67 -18.62 18.76
N MET A 361 23.80 -17.31 19.01
CA MET A 361 23.00 -16.33 18.26
C MET A 361 23.49 -16.29 16.79
N PRO A 362 22.59 -16.40 15.81
CA PRO A 362 23.01 -16.28 14.40
C PRO A 362 23.53 -14.87 14.09
N MET A 363 24.70 -14.80 13.49
CA MET A 363 25.18 -13.54 12.90
C MET A 363 24.31 -13.18 11.71
N ARG A 364 23.82 -11.95 11.64
CA ARG A 364 22.90 -11.50 10.59
C ARG A 364 23.36 -10.23 9.94
N ARG A 365 23.31 -10.17 8.61
CA ARG A 365 23.49 -8.92 7.90
C ARG A 365 22.25 -8.02 8.10
N LEU A 366 22.48 -6.74 8.29
CA LEU A 366 21.42 -5.73 8.30
C LEU A 366 20.74 -5.62 6.92
N GLU A 367 19.47 -5.33 6.94
CA GLU A 367 18.73 -4.98 5.72
C GLU A 367 19.13 -3.59 5.21
N ALA A 368 18.98 -3.37 3.91
CA ALA A 368 19.38 -2.12 3.25
C ALA A 368 18.84 -0.86 3.95
N GLU A 369 17.57 -0.92 4.37
CA GLU A 369 16.92 0.18 5.11
C GLU A 369 17.57 0.44 6.46
N ALA A 370 17.96 -0.62 7.15
CA ALA A 370 18.62 -0.50 8.46
C ALA A 370 20.04 0.08 8.29
N ILE A 371 20.80 -0.34 7.28
CA ILE A 371 22.13 0.21 6.95
C ILE A 371 22.03 1.72 6.73
N ARG A 372 21.08 2.14 5.87
CA ARG A 372 20.89 3.56 5.61
C ARG A 372 20.44 4.35 6.85
N ASP A 373 19.47 3.83 7.60
CA ASP A 373 18.95 4.49 8.80
C ASP A 373 20.01 4.56 9.90
N SER A 374 20.91 3.57 10.02
CA SER A 374 22.06 3.59 10.93
C SER A 374 23.04 4.69 10.57
N ALA A 375 23.35 4.86 9.27
CA ALA A 375 24.22 5.95 8.83
C ALA A 375 23.62 7.33 9.16
N LEU A 376 22.31 7.51 8.99
CA LEU A 376 21.61 8.74 9.38
C LEU A 376 21.61 8.94 10.90
N ALA A 377 21.47 7.87 11.68
CA ALA A 377 21.47 7.94 13.14
C ALA A 377 22.85 8.38 13.68
N ILE A 378 23.90 7.74 13.17
CA ILE A 378 25.28 8.00 13.58
C ILE A 378 25.71 9.43 13.19
N SER A 379 25.34 9.89 12.00
CA SER A 379 25.61 11.26 11.56
C SER A 379 24.82 12.33 12.33
N GLY A 380 23.82 11.92 13.14
CA GLY A 380 22.91 12.82 13.85
C GLY A 380 21.81 13.39 12.95
N ARG A 381 21.63 12.84 11.76
CA ARG A 381 20.71 13.36 10.74
C ARG A 381 19.33 12.68 10.78
N LEU A 382 19.18 11.58 11.52
CA LEU A 382 17.95 10.79 11.55
C LEU A 382 16.78 11.54 12.17
N ASP A 383 15.78 11.82 11.35
CA ASP A 383 14.46 12.30 11.78
C ASP A 383 13.56 11.09 12.15
N ARG A 384 13.19 11.01 13.43
CA ARG A 384 12.37 9.93 14.01
C ARG A 384 10.87 10.21 13.95
N THR A 385 10.44 11.31 13.32
CA THR A 385 9.02 11.66 13.20
C THR A 385 8.24 10.53 12.53
N VAL A 386 7.13 10.15 13.15
CA VAL A 386 6.25 9.08 12.66
C VAL A 386 5.14 9.65 11.79
N GLY A 387 4.86 8.99 10.67
CA GLY A 387 3.76 9.38 9.76
C GLY A 387 4.13 10.48 8.79
N GLY A 388 3.13 11.06 8.15
CA GLY A 388 3.31 12.11 7.15
C GLY A 388 3.47 11.57 5.71
N LYS A 389 3.70 12.49 4.77
CA LYS A 389 3.89 12.16 3.36
C LYS A 389 5.23 11.47 3.13
N SER A 390 5.27 10.54 2.17
CA SER A 390 6.53 9.93 1.74
C SER A 390 7.43 10.96 1.05
N ILE A 391 8.74 10.80 1.27
CA ILE A 391 9.77 11.64 0.64
C ILE A 391 10.05 11.08 -0.77
N PRO A 392 10.11 11.92 -1.81
CA PRO A 392 10.47 11.47 -3.15
C PRO A 392 11.83 10.76 -3.17
N VAL A 393 11.94 9.73 -4.00
CA VAL A 393 13.21 9.01 -4.21
C VAL A 393 14.25 9.94 -4.84
N HIS A 394 15.50 9.83 -4.38
CA HIS A 394 16.62 10.49 -5.04
C HIS A 394 16.93 9.81 -6.37
N LEU A 395 17.08 10.61 -7.43
CA LEU A 395 17.39 10.15 -8.78
C LEU A 395 18.74 10.69 -9.17
N THR A 396 19.66 9.82 -9.53
CA THR A 396 20.94 10.21 -10.12
C THR A 396 20.74 10.68 -11.56
N GLU A 397 21.71 11.40 -12.11
CA GLU A 397 21.66 11.94 -13.47
C GLU A 397 21.55 10.83 -14.54
N PHE A 398 22.14 9.67 -14.24
CA PHE A 398 22.19 8.52 -15.15
C PHE A 398 20.90 7.67 -15.15
N VAL A 399 19.97 7.93 -14.24
CA VAL A 399 18.72 7.19 -14.20
C VAL A 399 17.85 7.59 -15.38
N VAL A 400 17.59 6.63 -16.26
CA VAL A 400 16.69 6.77 -17.40
C VAL A 400 15.64 5.67 -17.35
N GLY A 401 14.48 5.89 -17.96
CA GLY A 401 13.46 4.87 -18.05
C GLY A 401 12.05 5.43 -18.09
N ARG A 402 11.11 4.60 -18.52
CA ARG A 402 9.69 4.93 -18.57
C ARG A 402 9.16 5.15 -17.15
N GLY A 403 8.44 6.25 -16.97
CA GLY A 403 7.88 6.60 -15.67
C GLY A 403 8.90 7.25 -14.71
N LYS A 404 10.02 7.77 -15.24
CA LYS A 404 10.96 8.55 -14.42
C LYS A 404 10.25 9.74 -13.80
N PRO A 405 10.30 9.91 -12.47
CA PRO A 405 9.77 11.09 -11.81
C PRO A 405 10.41 12.36 -12.33
N THR A 406 9.62 13.42 -12.47
CA THR A 406 10.12 14.73 -12.94
C THR A 406 10.97 15.46 -11.89
N LYS A 407 10.77 15.11 -10.61
CA LYS A 407 11.50 15.71 -9.49
C LYS A 407 12.28 14.64 -8.74
N SER A 408 13.56 14.90 -8.53
CA SER A 408 14.42 14.14 -7.63
C SER A 408 14.17 14.55 -6.19
N GLY A 409 14.15 13.59 -5.28
CA GLY A 409 14.19 13.86 -3.85
C GLY A 409 15.61 14.18 -3.35
N PRO A 410 15.74 14.60 -2.10
CA PRO A 410 17.03 14.82 -1.47
C PRO A 410 17.79 13.48 -1.30
N LEU A 411 19.13 13.53 -1.40
CA LEU A 411 19.98 12.36 -1.34
C LEU A 411 19.82 11.60 -0.01
N ASP A 412 19.75 12.34 1.10
CA ASP A 412 19.56 11.82 2.44
C ASP A 412 18.08 11.54 2.81
N GLY A 413 17.15 11.67 1.83
CA GLY A 413 15.72 11.52 2.08
C GLY A 413 15.18 12.48 3.15
N ALA A 414 15.75 13.69 3.24
CA ALA A 414 15.47 14.69 4.28
C ALA A 414 15.68 14.16 5.71
N GLY A 415 16.58 13.22 5.88
CA GLY A 415 16.87 12.58 7.18
C GLY A 415 15.80 11.59 7.65
N ARG A 416 14.69 11.40 6.92
CA ARG A 416 13.60 10.49 7.31
C ARG A 416 14.04 9.03 7.23
N ARG A 417 13.46 8.22 8.12
CA ARG A 417 13.65 6.75 8.07
C ARG A 417 13.28 6.21 6.69
N SER A 418 13.99 5.18 6.25
CA SER A 418 13.83 4.55 4.93
C SER A 418 12.39 4.12 4.62
N ILE A 419 11.62 3.74 5.63
CA ILE A 419 10.19 3.39 5.50
C ILE A 419 9.34 4.54 4.95
N TYR A 420 9.80 5.79 5.07
CA TYR A 420 9.10 6.97 4.55
C TYR A 420 9.61 7.43 3.19
N THR A 421 10.58 6.75 2.60
CA THR A 421 11.01 7.01 1.22
C THR A 421 10.00 6.42 0.25
N ALA A 422 9.57 7.21 -0.74
CA ALA A 422 8.63 6.75 -1.75
C ALA A 422 9.21 5.58 -2.55
N LEU A 423 8.47 4.49 -2.61
CA LEU A 423 8.87 3.32 -3.40
C LEU A 423 8.42 3.49 -4.85
N ARG A 424 9.38 3.60 -5.76
CA ARG A 424 9.14 3.61 -7.19
C ARG A 424 9.74 2.35 -7.80
N ARG A 425 8.89 1.49 -8.38
CA ARG A 425 9.27 0.13 -8.80
C ARG A 425 10.52 0.06 -9.68
N ASN A 426 10.66 1.02 -10.62
CA ASN A 426 11.78 1.07 -11.56
C ASN A 426 12.92 2.00 -11.11
N PHE A 427 12.79 2.65 -9.94
CA PHE A 427 13.71 3.70 -9.48
C PHE A 427 14.04 3.51 -8.01
N ILE A 428 14.54 2.34 -7.67
CA ILE A 428 15.01 2.03 -6.32
C ILE A 428 16.46 2.53 -6.21
N PRO A 429 16.83 3.20 -5.09
CA PRO A 429 18.21 3.66 -4.88
C PRO A 429 19.22 2.52 -4.99
N THR A 430 20.36 2.78 -5.63
CA THR A 430 21.40 1.79 -5.88
C THR A 430 21.88 1.11 -4.60
N LEU A 431 22.10 1.88 -3.53
CA LEU A 431 22.48 1.34 -2.22
C LEU A 431 21.48 0.29 -1.72
N MET A 432 20.18 0.55 -1.90
CA MET A 432 19.13 -0.39 -1.50
C MET A 432 19.21 -1.69 -2.30
N LEU A 433 19.33 -1.59 -3.64
CA LEU A 433 19.44 -2.76 -4.51
C LEU A 433 20.70 -3.58 -4.23
N THR A 434 21.82 -2.93 -3.96
CA THR A 434 23.09 -3.58 -3.65
C THR A 434 23.03 -4.41 -2.37
N PHE A 435 22.17 -4.00 -1.41
CA PHE A 435 21.94 -4.72 -0.15
C PHE A 435 20.63 -5.52 -0.16
N ASP A 436 20.27 -6.08 -1.31
CA ASP A 436 19.18 -7.04 -1.51
C ASP A 436 17.78 -6.50 -1.12
N PHE A 437 17.53 -5.22 -1.38
CA PHE A 437 16.17 -4.71 -1.25
C PHE A 437 15.25 -5.50 -2.20
N PRO A 438 14.08 -5.99 -1.72
CA PRO A 438 13.23 -6.87 -2.51
C PRO A 438 12.64 -6.14 -3.72
N ALA A 439 12.55 -6.85 -4.84
CA ALA A 439 11.87 -6.35 -6.02
C ALA A 439 10.37 -6.14 -5.71
N PRO A 440 9.82 -4.92 -5.91
CA PRO A 440 8.47 -4.59 -5.43
C PRO A 440 7.36 -5.05 -6.39
N PHE A 441 7.60 -6.11 -7.15
CA PHE A 441 6.67 -6.68 -8.13
C PHE A 441 5.93 -7.90 -7.60
N THR A 442 6.51 -8.59 -6.60
CA THR A 442 5.99 -9.82 -6.03
C THR A 442 6.04 -9.78 -4.51
N THR A 443 5.23 -10.62 -3.87
CA THR A 443 5.36 -10.88 -2.44
C THR A 443 6.59 -11.75 -2.18
N VAL A 444 7.32 -11.43 -1.11
CA VAL A 444 8.54 -12.14 -0.72
C VAL A 444 8.40 -12.62 0.71
N GLY A 445 8.53 -13.93 0.95
CA GLY A 445 8.43 -14.53 2.28
C GLY A 445 9.68 -14.29 3.13
N LYS A 446 10.83 -14.24 2.49
CA LYS A 446 12.13 -13.87 3.09
C LYS A 446 12.94 -13.08 2.06
N ARG A 447 13.76 -12.16 2.53
CA ARG A 447 14.71 -11.44 1.67
C ARG A 447 15.91 -12.33 1.37
N ASP A 448 16.48 -12.14 0.20
CA ASP A 448 17.80 -12.69 -0.10
C ASP A 448 18.86 -11.99 0.73
N VAL A 449 19.93 -12.71 1.02
CA VAL A 449 21.12 -12.18 1.71
C VAL A 449 22.33 -12.65 0.93
N THR A 450 22.78 -11.80 0.00
CA THR A 450 23.98 -12.06 -0.78
C THR A 450 25.22 -11.48 -0.10
N ASN A 451 26.40 -11.99 -0.46
CA ASN A 451 27.67 -11.41 -0.08
C ASN A 451 28.52 -11.27 -1.35
N VAL A 452 28.53 -10.08 -1.90
CA VAL A 452 29.16 -9.78 -3.19
C VAL A 452 30.06 -8.56 -3.08
N ALA A 453 31.14 -8.53 -3.86
CA ALA A 453 32.11 -7.44 -3.88
C ALA A 453 31.48 -6.06 -4.14
N GLY A 454 30.38 -6.01 -4.87
CA GLY A 454 29.62 -4.78 -5.12
C GLY A 454 29.13 -4.08 -3.87
N GLN A 455 28.89 -4.83 -2.77
CA GLN A 455 28.47 -4.25 -1.48
C GLN A 455 29.60 -3.45 -0.83
N SER A 456 30.80 -4.00 -0.80
CA SER A 456 31.98 -3.27 -0.29
C SER A 456 32.29 -2.04 -1.14
N LEU A 457 32.21 -2.17 -2.47
CA LEU A 457 32.39 -1.02 -3.37
C LEU A 457 31.32 0.05 -3.17
N ALA A 458 30.07 -0.33 -2.91
CA ALA A 458 29.01 0.63 -2.59
C ALA A 458 29.29 1.37 -1.29
N LEU A 459 29.71 0.68 -0.21
CA LEU A 459 30.07 1.32 1.05
C LEU A 459 31.21 2.31 0.90
N MET A 460 32.18 2.01 0.04
CA MET A 460 33.34 2.87 -0.21
C MET A 460 33.05 4.08 -1.12
N ASN A 461 32.08 3.98 -2.03
CA ASN A 461 31.91 4.96 -3.11
C ASN A 461 30.53 5.65 -3.11
N ASP A 462 29.59 5.25 -2.25
CA ASP A 462 28.27 5.84 -2.24
C ASP A 462 28.30 7.26 -1.67
N ARG A 463 27.83 8.21 -2.49
CA ARG A 463 27.81 9.64 -2.16
C ARG A 463 27.01 9.92 -0.87
N PHE A 464 25.93 9.20 -0.61
CA PHE A 464 25.15 9.36 0.60
C PHE A 464 26.01 9.04 1.84
N LEU A 465 26.73 7.91 1.83
CA LEU A 465 27.60 7.53 2.96
C LEU A 465 28.75 8.53 3.16
N TYR A 466 29.32 9.03 2.07
CA TYR A 466 30.35 10.07 2.13
C TYR A 466 29.82 11.36 2.76
N GLU A 467 28.62 11.81 2.40
CA GLU A 467 27.99 12.98 3.02
C GLU A 467 27.67 12.74 4.49
N GLN A 468 27.19 11.52 4.86
CA GLN A 468 26.94 11.17 6.27
C GLN A 468 28.23 11.10 7.09
N SER A 469 29.35 10.62 6.53
CA SER A 469 30.65 10.62 7.20
C SER A 469 31.15 12.03 7.47
N SER A 470 30.93 12.96 6.54
CA SER A 470 31.27 14.38 6.72
C SER A 470 30.50 15.03 7.87
N LEU A 471 29.18 14.75 7.97
CA LEU A 471 28.35 15.23 9.07
C LEU A 471 28.76 14.61 10.41
N TRP A 472 29.07 13.32 10.42
CA TRP A 472 29.53 12.61 11.60
C TRP A 472 30.88 13.18 12.11
N ALA A 473 31.86 13.35 11.21
CA ALA A 473 33.14 13.99 11.53
C ALA A 473 32.95 15.38 12.13
N GLY A 474 32.11 16.22 11.49
CA GLY A 474 31.81 17.56 11.99
C GLY A 474 31.18 17.58 13.39
N ARG A 475 30.46 16.51 13.79
CA ARG A 475 29.92 16.32 15.14
C ARG A 475 31.03 15.90 16.12
N ILE A 476 31.79 14.87 15.76
CA ILE A 476 32.86 14.30 16.61
C ILE A 476 33.97 15.33 16.93
N ILE A 477 34.34 16.15 15.94
CA ILE A 477 35.41 17.15 16.15
C ILE A 477 35.00 18.26 17.11
N LYS A 478 33.72 18.60 17.18
CA LYS A 478 33.22 19.62 18.12
C LYS A 478 33.38 19.24 19.58
N GLU A 479 33.50 17.97 19.87
CA GLU A 479 33.74 17.51 21.22
C GLU A 479 35.20 17.72 21.61
N GLN A 480 35.45 18.46 22.70
CA GLN A 480 36.79 18.81 23.16
C GLN A 480 37.38 17.67 23.98
N VAL A 481 37.59 16.51 23.33
CA VAL A 481 38.19 15.31 23.93
C VAL A 481 39.35 14.81 23.07
N SER A 482 40.19 13.94 23.63
CA SER A 482 41.34 13.37 22.91
C SER A 482 40.92 12.44 21.75
N ALA A 483 41.78 12.27 20.76
CA ALA A 483 41.50 11.37 19.60
C ALA A 483 41.17 9.93 20.06
N PRO A 484 41.84 9.30 21.03
CA PRO A 484 41.43 8.00 21.54
C PRO A 484 40.01 7.97 22.13
N GLN A 485 39.57 9.05 22.78
CA GLN A 485 38.22 9.14 23.34
C GLN A 485 37.17 9.28 22.23
N ARG A 486 37.43 10.08 21.21
CA ARG A 486 36.58 10.20 20.04
C ARG A 486 36.42 8.85 19.31
N ILE A 487 37.51 8.11 19.11
CA ILE A 487 37.47 6.78 18.48
C ILE A 487 36.65 5.80 19.32
N ARG A 488 36.80 5.80 20.65
CA ARG A 488 35.97 4.97 21.55
C ARG A 488 34.50 5.31 21.42
N GLN A 489 34.15 6.58 21.30
CA GLN A 489 32.79 7.02 21.06
C GLN A 489 32.30 6.57 19.70
N MET A 490 33.09 6.70 18.63
CA MET A 490 32.74 6.22 17.29
C MET A 490 32.40 4.72 17.31
N TYR A 491 33.20 3.91 18.03
CA TYR A 491 32.89 2.49 18.20
C TYR A 491 31.57 2.24 18.95
N ALA A 492 31.34 3.00 20.02
CA ALA A 492 30.10 2.88 20.78
C ALA A 492 28.87 3.27 19.92
N GLU A 493 28.97 4.31 19.09
CA GLU A 493 27.88 4.78 18.22
C GLU A 493 27.65 3.84 17.04
N ALA A 494 28.71 3.36 16.40
CA ALA A 494 28.60 2.56 15.18
C ALA A 494 28.37 1.06 15.44
N PHE A 495 28.98 0.52 16.51
CA PHE A 495 29.05 -0.92 16.75
C PHE A 495 28.52 -1.34 18.14
N ALA A 496 28.08 -0.38 18.96
CA ALA A 496 27.58 -0.60 20.32
C ALA A 496 28.58 -1.38 21.24
N ARG A 497 29.88 -1.27 20.98
CA ARG A 497 30.96 -1.87 21.76
C ARG A 497 32.20 -0.97 21.85
N PRO A 498 33.06 -1.13 22.84
CA PRO A 498 34.35 -0.47 22.82
C PRO A 498 35.30 -1.12 21.78
N PRO A 499 36.28 -0.37 21.26
CA PRO A 499 37.38 -0.97 20.50
C PRO A 499 38.27 -1.82 21.38
N SER A 500 38.88 -2.86 20.83
CA SER A 500 40.07 -3.49 21.43
C SER A 500 41.27 -2.56 21.33
N ASP A 501 42.34 -2.85 22.09
CA ASP A 501 43.57 -2.03 22.04
C ASP A 501 44.21 -2.02 20.65
N GLY A 502 44.16 -3.16 19.93
CA GLY A 502 44.64 -3.25 18.56
C GLY A 502 43.80 -2.43 17.57
N GLU A 503 42.46 -2.46 17.66
CA GLU A 503 41.57 -1.65 16.82
C GLU A 503 41.76 -0.15 17.11
N LEU A 504 41.95 0.23 18.38
CA LEU A 504 42.21 1.62 18.73
C LEU A 504 43.54 2.10 18.13
N ALA A 505 44.61 1.28 18.25
CA ALA A 505 45.92 1.59 17.67
C ALA A 505 45.83 1.74 16.14
N SER A 506 45.16 0.82 15.44
CA SER A 506 44.98 0.88 13.98
C SER A 506 44.17 2.12 13.54
N CYS A 507 43.15 2.53 14.30
CA CYS A 507 42.40 3.75 14.00
C CYS A 507 43.25 5.01 14.20
N LEU A 508 44.12 5.06 15.23
CA LEU A 508 45.03 6.18 15.44
C LEU A 508 46.10 6.27 14.36
N GLU A 509 46.62 5.14 13.89
CA GLU A 509 47.55 5.07 12.77
C GLU A 509 46.87 5.57 11.47
N ALA A 510 45.64 5.08 11.17
CA ALA A 510 44.88 5.54 10.05
C ALA A 510 44.58 7.04 10.09
N LEU A 511 44.19 7.57 11.26
CA LEU A 511 43.97 9.00 11.45
C LEU A 511 45.25 9.80 11.20
N THR A 512 46.41 9.31 11.66
CA THR A 512 47.70 9.94 11.40
C THR A 512 48.04 9.97 9.90
N ALA A 513 47.79 8.87 9.19
CA ALA A 513 47.97 8.80 7.75
C ALA A 513 47.06 9.78 7.01
N PHE A 514 45.77 9.82 7.35
CA PHE A 514 44.81 10.77 6.74
C PHE A 514 45.18 12.21 7.07
N THR A 515 45.57 12.51 8.32
CA THR A 515 46.04 13.85 8.69
C THR A 515 47.24 14.30 7.84
N GLY A 516 48.16 13.40 7.53
CA GLY A 516 49.30 13.68 6.65
C GLY A 516 48.90 14.03 5.22
N LEU A 517 47.81 13.43 4.71
CA LEU A 517 47.27 13.74 3.38
C LEU A 517 46.63 15.13 3.28
N TYR A 518 46.12 15.68 4.38
CA TYR A 518 45.37 16.92 4.44
C TYR A 518 46.07 18.07 5.18
N GLY A 519 47.41 18.10 5.17
CA GLY A 519 48.17 19.25 5.66
C GLY A 519 48.54 19.24 7.15
N GLY A 520 48.37 18.10 7.82
CA GLY A 520 48.94 17.86 9.17
C GLY A 520 48.11 18.33 10.37
N ASP A 521 46.88 18.83 10.15
CA ASP A 521 45.96 19.21 11.24
C ASP A 521 45.29 17.95 11.83
N SER A 522 45.62 17.61 13.07
CA SER A 522 45.03 16.48 13.79
C SER A 522 43.54 16.61 14.10
N ASN A 523 42.97 17.81 13.98
CA ASN A 523 41.54 18.11 14.06
C ASN A 523 40.92 18.42 12.69
N GLY A 524 41.70 18.23 11.62
CA GLY A 524 41.24 18.48 10.24
C GLY A 524 40.00 17.67 9.92
N HIS A 525 38.97 18.35 9.43
CA HIS A 525 37.67 17.74 9.14
C HIS A 525 37.77 16.59 8.12
N GLU A 526 38.63 16.73 7.11
CA GLU A 526 38.82 15.76 6.05
C GLU A 526 39.39 14.44 6.59
N ALA A 527 40.37 14.50 7.47
CA ALA A 527 40.98 13.31 8.06
C ALA A 527 39.97 12.54 8.92
N TRP A 528 39.19 13.24 9.72
CA TRP A 528 38.13 12.62 10.54
C TRP A 528 36.98 12.11 9.68
N ARG A 529 36.62 12.79 8.58
CA ARG A 529 35.63 12.31 7.64
C ARG A 529 36.06 10.97 7.03
N ASP A 530 37.30 10.84 6.61
CA ASP A 530 37.79 9.62 5.97
C ASP A 530 37.90 8.47 6.99
N LEU A 531 38.24 8.78 8.24
CA LEU A 531 38.14 7.81 9.32
C LEU A 531 36.67 7.40 9.58
N CYS A 532 35.73 8.32 9.66
CA CYS A 532 34.30 8.03 9.80
C CYS A 532 33.79 7.20 8.61
N HIS A 533 34.25 7.50 7.40
CA HIS A 533 33.86 6.76 6.21
C HIS A 533 34.37 5.32 6.24
N SER A 534 35.57 5.09 6.73
CA SER A 534 36.11 3.73 6.88
C SER A 534 35.28 2.86 7.81
N PHE A 535 34.63 3.43 8.84
CA PHE A 535 33.74 2.70 9.73
C PHE A 535 32.52 2.13 9.01
N TYR A 536 31.95 2.83 8.05
CA TYR A 536 30.85 2.30 7.24
C TYR A 536 31.26 1.09 6.40
N SER A 537 32.55 0.96 6.07
CA SER A 537 33.11 -0.16 5.32
C SER A 537 33.50 -1.37 6.18
N MET A 538 33.43 -1.24 7.51
CA MET A 538 33.71 -2.36 8.43
C MET A 538 32.55 -3.35 8.47
N THR A 539 32.87 -4.65 8.58
CA THR A 539 31.85 -5.70 8.71
C THR A 539 30.92 -5.52 9.90
N ASP A 540 31.44 -4.95 11.00
CA ASP A 540 30.68 -4.66 12.23
C ASP A 540 29.54 -3.66 11.99
N PHE A 541 29.63 -2.81 10.93
CA PHE A 541 28.59 -1.86 10.60
C PHE A 541 27.38 -2.52 9.91
N ILE A 542 27.62 -3.57 9.15
CA ILE A 542 26.57 -4.22 8.35
C ILE A 542 26.08 -5.55 8.92
N TYR A 543 26.74 -6.08 9.98
CA TYR A 543 26.36 -7.33 10.61
C TYR A 543 26.05 -7.12 12.10
N LEU A 544 24.94 -7.72 12.54
CA LEU A 544 24.63 -7.94 13.95
C LEU A 544 25.36 -9.21 14.40
N LYS A 545 26.24 -9.04 15.39
CA LYS A 545 27.02 -10.13 16.01
C LYS A 545 26.45 -10.50 17.37
#